data_0ed67c2efea77b4633c2569554a8f4b7
#
_entry.id   0ed67c2efea77b4633c2569554a8f4b7
#
_cell.length_a   1.000
_cell.length_b   1.000
_cell.length_c   1.000
_cell.angle_alpha   90.00
_cell.angle_beta   90.00
_cell.angle_gamma   90.00
#
_symmetry.space_group_name_H-M   'P 1'
#
loop_
_entity.id
_entity.type
_entity.pdbx_description
1 polymer ?
#
loop_
_entity_poly.entity_id
_entity_poly.type
_entity_poly.pdbx_seq_one_letter_code
_entity_poly.pdbx_strand_id
1 'polypeptide(L)'
;MSRYFSRRCGCRTAEQARALAEAISHLPALRLRGLELYEGVLHGDNPQPKVEALLRDAAALACQLERYVEGEFVLTGAGSVWYDVVCNVWLETAKPANCRIVIRPGCYITHDAGIYLEAQDAIVARDPTACNLGGCLISALELVAMVQSVPENGRAIVNFGKRDSAFDAGLPQPIAHYRAGKVREMVAKSIETTGIMDQHAMLKLTPESDVKVGDILVFSTSHPCLTFDKWKALLLIDDSYNVLETLETAF
;
A
#
# COMPACT_ATOMS: atom_id res chain seq x y z
N MET A 1 24.64 -2.38 17.62
CA MET A 1 23.24 -2.78 17.81
C MET A 1 22.34 -1.64 17.37
N SER A 2 21.55 -1.86 16.34
CA SER A 2 20.81 -0.81 15.60
C SER A 2 19.76 -0.13 16.51
N ARG A 3 19.71 1.21 16.50
CA ARG A 3 18.70 2.03 17.17
C ARG A 3 17.34 2.03 16.42
N TYR A 4 17.11 1.07 15.51
CA TYR A 4 16.01 1.12 14.55
C TYR A 4 14.85 0.18 14.85
N PHE A 5 14.86 -0.55 15.99
CA PHE A 5 13.70 -1.36 16.37
C PHE A 5 12.47 -0.47 16.58
N SER A 6 11.44 -0.83 15.90
CA SER A 6 10.08 -0.27 15.82
C SER A 6 9.82 1.08 16.54
N ARG A 7 9.34 2.08 15.82
CA ARG A 7 8.77 3.31 16.38
C ARG A 7 7.26 3.20 16.70
N ARG A 8 6.66 2.04 16.41
CA ARG A 8 5.26 1.73 16.70
C ARG A 8 5.15 0.91 17.98
N CYS A 9 4.40 -0.18 17.97
CA CYS A 9 4.31 -1.16 19.05
C CYS A 9 5.46 -2.17 18.97
N GLY A 10 5.61 -3.02 19.99
CA GLY A 10 6.61 -4.09 20.03
C GLY A 10 7.89 -3.73 20.77
N CYS A 11 8.84 -4.64 20.75
CA CYS A 11 10.13 -4.52 21.42
C CYS A 11 11.02 -3.46 20.77
N ARG A 12 11.72 -2.68 21.58
CA ARG A 12 12.66 -1.64 21.13
C ARG A 12 14.10 -2.12 21.06
N THR A 13 14.41 -3.21 21.76
CA THR A 13 15.76 -3.78 21.79
C THR A 13 15.70 -5.30 21.71
N ALA A 14 16.82 -5.91 21.33
CA ALA A 14 16.93 -7.38 21.31
C ALA A 14 16.79 -7.98 22.72
N GLU A 15 17.21 -7.28 23.75
CA GLU A 15 17.04 -7.68 25.15
C GLU A 15 15.56 -7.79 25.53
N GLN A 16 14.76 -6.80 25.14
CA GLN A 16 13.30 -6.83 25.33
C GLN A 16 12.66 -8.01 24.57
N ALA A 17 13.07 -8.24 23.33
CA ALA A 17 12.55 -9.34 22.53
C ALA A 17 12.90 -10.71 23.15
N ARG A 18 14.13 -10.90 23.66
CA ARG A 18 14.53 -12.11 24.37
C ARG A 18 13.74 -12.31 25.67
N ALA A 19 13.59 -11.25 26.47
CA ALA A 19 12.82 -11.33 27.71
C ALA A 19 11.33 -11.66 27.44
N LEU A 20 10.75 -11.10 26.36
CA LEU A 20 9.40 -11.44 25.94
C LEU A 20 9.28 -12.90 25.48
N ALA A 21 10.22 -13.39 24.68
CA ALA A 21 10.23 -14.77 24.21
C ALA A 21 10.34 -15.75 25.38
N GLU A 22 11.20 -15.46 26.35
CA GLU A 22 11.32 -16.23 27.58
C GLU A 22 10.02 -16.23 28.40
N ALA A 23 9.40 -15.05 28.58
CA ALA A 23 8.12 -14.94 29.27
C ALA A 23 7.01 -15.77 28.58
N ILE A 24 6.93 -15.70 27.24
CA ILE A 24 5.96 -16.49 26.46
C ILE A 24 6.18 -18.00 26.67
N SER A 25 7.43 -18.47 26.76
CA SER A 25 7.72 -19.89 26.94
C SER A 25 7.18 -20.47 28.26
N HIS A 26 6.87 -19.63 29.25
CA HIS A 26 6.26 -20.03 30.52
C HIS A 26 4.71 -19.91 30.53
N LEU A 27 4.10 -19.46 29.44
CA LEU A 27 2.65 -19.23 29.34
C LEU A 27 1.98 -20.35 28.51
N PRO A 28 1.21 -21.27 29.13
CA PRO A 28 0.69 -22.44 28.44
C PRO A 28 -0.31 -22.13 27.32
N ALA A 29 -0.92 -20.95 27.36
CA ALA A 29 -1.88 -20.49 26.36
C ALA A 29 -1.23 -19.78 25.15
N LEU A 30 0.07 -19.52 25.17
CA LEU A 30 0.79 -18.81 24.13
C LEU A 30 1.87 -19.69 23.49
N ARG A 31 2.12 -19.50 22.22
CA ARG A 31 3.22 -20.11 21.49
C ARG A 31 3.93 -19.04 20.67
N LEU A 32 5.23 -18.89 20.89
CA LEU A 32 6.05 -18.06 20.03
C LEU A 32 6.21 -18.77 18.68
N ARG A 33 5.93 -18.07 17.58
CA ARG A 33 6.02 -18.61 16.22
C ARG A 33 7.15 -17.99 15.41
N GLY A 34 7.73 -16.90 15.88
CA GLY A 34 8.79 -16.23 15.13
C GLY A 34 8.95 -14.75 15.48
N LEU A 35 9.48 -14.00 14.54
CA LEU A 35 9.76 -12.58 14.66
C LEU A 35 9.10 -11.81 13.54
N GLU A 36 8.43 -10.73 13.90
CA GLU A 36 7.79 -9.79 12.98
C GLU A 36 8.46 -8.41 13.08
N LEU A 37 8.64 -7.76 11.94
CA LEU A 37 9.06 -6.38 11.87
C LEU A 37 8.34 -5.61 10.74
N TYR A 38 8.42 -4.27 10.83
CA TYR A 38 7.98 -3.38 9.78
C TYR A 38 9.05 -2.32 9.50
N GLU A 39 9.66 -2.40 8.33
CA GLU A 39 10.75 -1.54 7.89
C GLU A 39 10.29 -0.20 7.31
N GLY A 40 9.01 -0.08 6.92
CA GLY A 40 8.42 1.11 6.32
C GLY A 40 8.38 2.34 7.25
N VAL A 41 8.87 2.22 8.49
CA VAL A 41 9.08 3.35 9.41
C VAL A 41 10.42 4.06 9.19
N LEU A 42 11.29 3.53 8.35
CA LEU A 42 12.60 4.09 8.04
C LEU A 42 12.48 5.02 6.84
N HIS A 43 12.60 6.31 7.08
CA HIS A 43 12.50 7.38 6.09
C HIS A 43 13.78 8.21 6.04
N GLY A 44 13.85 9.15 5.09
CA GLY A 44 14.92 10.13 4.91
C GLY A 44 15.78 9.85 3.70
N ASP A 45 16.87 10.59 3.57
CA ASP A 45 17.80 10.45 2.45
C ASP A 45 18.46 9.07 2.47
N ASN A 46 18.34 8.35 1.37
CA ASN A 46 18.89 7.01 1.17
C ASN A 46 18.58 6.03 2.33
N PRO A 47 17.32 5.64 2.53
CA PRO A 47 16.92 4.79 3.66
C PRO A 47 17.34 3.32 3.50
N GLN A 48 17.64 2.85 2.28
CA GLN A 48 17.93 1.44 1.99
C GLN A 48 19.03 0.82 2.87
N PRO A 49 20.20 1.43 3.10
CA PRO A 49 21.23 0.84 3.96
C PRO A 49 20.75 0.66 5.42
N LYS A 50 19.85 1.52 5.89
CA LYS A 50 19.25 1.41 7.23
C LYS A 50 18.24 0.26 7.28
N VAL A 51 17.46 0.08 6.22
CA VAL A 51 16.54 -1.05 6.05
C VAL A 51 17.32 -2.36 6.05
N GLU A 52 18.37 -2.48 5.23
CA GLU A 52 19.22 -3.66 5.18
C GLU A 52 19.87 -3.99 6.55
N ALA A 53 20.35 -2.98 7.26
CA ALA A 53 20.92 -3.18 8.60
C ALA A 53 19.87 -3.72 9.59
N LEU A 54 18.66 -3.15 9.58
CA LEU A 54 17.54 -3.64 10.39
C LEU A 54 17.21 -5.11 10.07
N LEU A 55 17.18 -5.48 8.80
CA LEU A 55 16.86 -6.83 8.36
C LEU A 55 17.92 -7.85 8.78
N ARG A 56 19.21 -7.49 8.70
CA ARG A 56 20.31 -8.35 9.18
C ARG A 56 20.27 -8.50 10.71
N ASP A 57 20.01 -7.41 11.45
CA ASP A 57 19.85 -7.46 12.91
C ASP A 57 18.66 -8.34 13.30
N ALA A 58 17.55 -8.28 12.56
CA ALA A 58 16.38 -9.14 12.78
C ALA A 58 16.67 -10.61 12.53
N ALA A 59 17.39 -10.95 11.46
CA ALA A 59 17.80 -12.33 11.18
C ALA A 59 18.74 -12.87 12.27
N ALA A 60 19.71 -12.08 12.72
CA ALA A 60 20.59 -12.45 13.84
C ALA A 60 19.82 -12.65 15.15
N LEU A 61 18.80 -11.83 15.41
CA LEU A 61 17.91 -12.00 16.57
C LEU A 61 17.05 -13.25 16.42
N ALA A 62 16.54 -13.56 15.22
CA ALA A 62 15.78 -14.77 14.95
C ALA A 62 16.55 -16.03 15.32
N CYS A 63 17.85 -16.12 14.99
CA CYS A 63 18.71 -17.23 15.42
C CYS A 63 18.81 -17.36 16.95
N GLN A 64 18.79 -16.24 17.69
CA GLN A 64 18.84 -16.26 19.16
C GLN A 64 17.51 -16.69 19.78
N LEU A 65 16.40 -16.44 19.07
CA LEU A 65 15.04 -16.77 19.53
C LEU A 65 14.59 -18.17 19.09
N GLU A 66 15.31 -18.84 18.18
CA GLU A 66 14.96 -20.16 17.64
C GLU A 66 14.65 -21.18 18.72
N ARG A 67 15.41 -21.19 19.83
CA ARG A 67 15.24 -22.09 20.98
C ARG A 67 13.88 -21.98 21.69
N TYR A 68 13.14 -20.89 21.48
CA TYR A 68 11.81 -20.67 22.06
C TYR A 68 10.67 -21.03 21.11
N VAL A 69 10.97 -21.44 19.87
CA VAL A 69 9.99 -21.77 18.84
C VAL A 69 10.00 -23.27 18.59
N GLU A 70 8.84 -23.89 18.75
CA GLU A 70 8.64 -25.29 18.39
C GLU A 70 8.27 -25.40 16.90
N GLY A 71 9.08 -26.15 16.13
CA GLY A 71 8.85 -26.40 14.72
C GLY A 71 9.40 -25.30 13.82
N GLU A 72 8.58 -24.80 12.88
CA GLU A 72 9.01 -23.81 11.90
C GLU A 72 9.03 -22.40 12.49
N PHE A 73 10.17 -21.72 12.34
CA PHE A 73 10.32 -20.32 12.73
C PHE A 73 9.80 -19.40 11.62
N VAL A 74 8.87 -18.51 11.91
CA VAL A 74 8.36 -17.53 10.95
C VAL A 74 9.12 -16.21 11.10
N LEU A 75 9.84 -15.80 10.05
CA LEU A 75 10.44 -14.47 9.95
C LEU A 75 9.62 -13.65 8.98
N THR A 76 8.91 -12.64 9.47
CA THR A 76 7.93 -11.90 8.65
C THR A 76 8.14 -10.40 8.68
N GLY A 77 7.97 -9.78 7.52
CA GLY A 77 8.15 -8.35 7.28
C GLY A 77 7.65 -7.96 5.90
N ALA A 78 8.25 -6.94 5.36
CA ALA A 78 7.93 -6.32 4.08
C ALA A 78 6.56 -5.66 4.01
N GLY A 79 6.57 -4.34 4.09
CA GLY A 79 5.53 -3.51 3.50
C GLY A 79 5.69 -3.43 1.97
N SER A 80 4.81 -2.68 1.33
CA SER A 80 4.76 -2.62 -0.15
C SER A 80 5.89 -1.82 -0.81
N VAL A 81 6.82 -1.25 -0.02
CA VAL A 81 7.93 -0.41 -0.52
C VAL A 81 9.26 -1.16 -0.60
N TRP A 82 9.49 -2.15 0.28
CA TRP A 82 10.81 -2.78 0.49
C TRP A 82 10.80 -4.30 0.35
N TYR A 83 9.78 -4.89 -0.25
CA TYR A 83 9.65 -6.35 -0.33
C TYR A 83 10.80 -7.02 -1.08
N ASP A 84 11.36 -6.37 -2.10
CA ASP A 84 12.54 -6.81 -2.84
C ASP A 84 13.78 -6.85 -1.94
N VAL A 85 14.05 -5.78 -1.20
CA VAL A 85 15.19 -5.70 -0.27
C VAL A 85 15.03 -6.71 0.87
N VAL A 86 13.80 -6.88 1.40
CA VAL A 86 13.53 -7.89 2.45
C VAL A 86 13.81 -9.29 1.92
N CYS A 87 13.33 -9.63 0.72
CA CYS A 87 13.58 -10.93 0.11
C CYS A 87 15.09 -11.16 -0.09
N ASN A 88 15.77 -10.22 -0.74
CA ASN A 88 17.19 -10.36 -1.06
C ASN A 88 18.04 -10.51 0.21
N VAL A 89 17.85 -9.63 1.21
CA VAL A 89 18.62 -9.69 2.45
C VAL A 89 18.35 -10.97 3.23
N TRP A 90 17.10 -11.37 3.40
CA TRP A 90 16.79 -12.54 4.22
C TRP A 90 17.09 -13.88 3.53
N LEU A 91 17.10 -13.94 2.21
CA LEU A 91 17.53 -15.14 1.50
C LEU A 91 19.02 -15.37 1.66
N GLU A 92 19.82 -14.32 1.71
CA GLU A 92 21.29 -14.38 1.80
C GLU A 92 21.82 -14.39 3.24
N THR A 93 21.06 -13.90 4.22
CA THR A 93 21.52 -13.77 5.61
C THR A 93 21.29 -15.06 6.38
N ALA A 94 22.22 -15.40 7.31
CA ALA A 94 22.06 -16.51 8.24
C ALA A 94 20.79 -16.34 9.10
N LYS A 95 19.98 -17.38 9.19
CA LYS A 95 18.68 -17.42 9.86
C LYS A 95 18.46 -18.82 10.46
N PRO A 96 17.43 -19.06 11.29
CA PRO A 96 17.10 -20.38 11.78
C PRO A 96 17.03 -21.42 10.66
N ALA A 97 17.47 -22.64 10.92
CA ALA A 97 17.56 -23.69 9.90
C ALA A 97 16.19 -24.06 9.31
N ASN A 98 15.16 -24.10 10.16
CA ASN A 98 13.76 -24.31 9.75
C ASN A 98 13.00 -23.00 9.80
N CYS A 99 13.33 -22.07 8.86
CA CYS A 99 12.76 -20.73 8.83
C CYS A 99 11.94 -20.51 7.55
N ARG A 100 10.70 -20.10 7.72
CA ARG A 100 9.85 -19.59 6.65
C ARG A 100 9.92 -18.05 6.63
N ILE A 101 10.27 -17.49 5.50
CA ILE A 101 10.15 -16.05 5.24
C ILE A 101 8.73 -15.77 4.73
N VAL A 102 8.05 -14.80 5.34
CA VAL A 102 6.70 -14.37 4.95
C VAL A 102 6.72 -12.87 4.71
N ILE A 103 6.44 -12.46 3.49
CA ILE A 103 6.28 -11.05 3.15
C ILE A 103 4.81 -10.64 3.20
N ARG A 104 4.51 -9.37 3.51
CA ARG A 104 3.16 -8.86 3.73
C ARG A 104 2.86 -7.56 2.95
N PRO A 105 3.20 -7.47 1.66
CA PRO A 105 2.92 -6.26 0.87
C PRO A 105 1.45 -6.22 0.47
N GLY A 106 0.56 -5.76 1.36
CA GLY A 106 -0.89 -5.77 1.16
C GLY A 106 -1.35 -5.04 -0.11
N CYS A 107 -0.62 -3.99 -0.52
CA CYS A 107 -0.93 -3.25 -1.74
C CYS A 107 -0.63 -3.99 -3.06
N TYR A 108 -0.10 -5.21 -3.03
CA TYR A 108 0.03 -6.06 -4.21
C TYR A 108 -1.30 -6.32 -4.94
N ILE A 109 -2.40 -6.39 -4.18
CA ILE A 109 -3.71 -6.78 -4.72
C ILE A 109 -4.26 -5.70 -5.64
N THR A 110 -4.13 -4.44 -5.23
CA THR A 110 -4.72 -3.32 -5.96
C THR A 110 -3.72 -2.31 -6.44
N HIS A 111 -2.52 -2.30 -5.87
CA HIS A 111 -1.55 -1.25 -6.09
C HIS A 111 -2.15 0.15 -5.86
N ASP A 112 -1.49 1.21 -6.32
CA ASP A 112 -2.05 2.55 -6.36
C ASP A 112 -1.37 3.39 -7.45
N ALA A 113 -1.87 4.59 -7.67
CA ALA A 113 -1.31 5.55 -8.62
C ALA A 113 -0.55 6.70 -7.91
N GLY A 114 -0.14 6.49 -6.66
CA GLY A 114 0.58 7.45 -5.83
C GLY A 114 1.86 6.88 -5.24
N ILE A 115 1.90 6.76 -3.90
CA ILE A 115 3.12 6.39 -3.17
C ILE A 115 3.68 5.01 -3.55
N TYR A 116 2.83 4.06 -3.92
CA TYR A 116 3.31 2.73 -4.32
C TYR A 116 3.72 2.66 -5.78
N LEU A 117 3.16 3.52 -6.65
CA LEU A 117 3.69 3.71 -8.00
C LEU A 117 5.13 4.25 -7.94
N GLU A 118 5.38 5.29 -7.15
CA GLU A 118 6.74 5.83 -6.95
C GLU A 118 7.68 4.78 -6.34
N ALA A 119 7.18 3.99 -5.39
CA ALA A 119 7.94 2.90 -4.80
C ALA A 119 8.26 1.80 -5.82
N GLN A 120 7.33 1.47 -6.71
CA GLN A 120 7.52 0.49 -7.78
C GLN A 120 8.59 0.93 -8.77
N ASP A 121 8.58 2.20 -9.17
CA ASP A 121 9.61 2.77 -10.04
C ASP A 121 11.00 2.64 -9.39
N ALA A 122 11.10 2.90 -8.09
CA ALA A 122 12.34 2.72 -7.33
C ALA A 122 12.76 1.25 -7.21
N ILE A 123 11.81 0.32 -7.06
CA ILE A 123 12.07 -1.13 -7.02
C ILE A 123 12.61 -1.59 -8.37
N VAL A 124 11.96 -1.21 -9.47
CA VAL A 124 12.39 -1.56 -10.83
C VAL A 124 13.79 -1.03 -11.14
N ALA A 125 14.09 0.20 -10.67
CA ALA A 125 15.40 0.81 -10.90
C ALA A 125 16.55 0.08 -10.17
N ARG A 126 16.28 -0.52 -8.99
CA ARG A 126 17.32 -1.24 -8.21
C ARG A 126 17.30 -2.76 -8.40
N ASP A 127 16.16 -3.35 -8.73
CA ASP A 127 16.00 -4.79 -8.97
C ASP A 127 15.03 -5.06 -10.14
N PRO A 128 15.55 -5.10 -11.39
CA PRO A 128 14.75 -5.36 -12.58
C PRO A 128 14.03 -6.71 -12.55
N THR A 129 14.50 -7.67 -11.75
CA THR A 129 13.87 -9.00 -11.66
C THR A 129 12.49 -8.94 -11.00
N ALA A 130 12.21 -7.89 -10.22
CA ALA A 130 10.90 -7.67 -9.61
C ALA A 130 9.75 -7.59 -10.64
N CYS A 131 10.04 -7.22 -11.88
CA CYS A 131 9.06 -7.12 -12.97
C CYS A 131 9.11 -8.27 -13.98
N ASN A 132 10.03 -9.23 -13.86
CA ASN A 132 10.22 -10.29 -14.86
C ASN A 132 9.11 -11.37 -14.85
N LEU A 133 8.23 -11.39 -13.86
CA LEU A 133 7.20 -12.43 -13.69
C LEU A 133 5.83 -12.05 -14.28
N GLY A 134 5.76 -11.10 -15.20
CA GLY A 134 4.50 -10.76 -15.86
C GLY A 134 4.24 -9.25 -15.99
N GLY A 135 5.25 -8.42 -15.79
CA GLY A 135 5.17 -6.96 -15.85
C GLY A 135 5.14 -6.31 -14.47
N CYS A 136 5.05 -4.98 -14.46
CA CYS A 136 4.96 -4.18 -13.23
C CYS A 136 3.55 -4.23 -12.65
N LEU A 137 3.45 -4.01 -11.34
CA LEU A 137 2.16 -3.81 -10.67
C LEU A 137 1.49 -2.54 -11.19
N ILE A 138 0.19 -2.61 -11.41
CA ILE A 138 -0.65 -1.50 -11.88
C ILE A 138 -1.78 -1.21 -10.90
N SER A 139 -2.23 0.04 -10.82
CA SER A 139 -3.39 0.40 -10.00
C SER A 139 -4.65 -0.25 -10.55
N ALA A 140 -5.36 -0.99 -9.67
CA ALA A 140 -6.61 -1.69 -9.99
C ALA A 140 -7.79 -1.23 -9.13
N LEU A 141 -7.57 -0.29 -8.18
CA LEU A 141 -8.65 0.28 -7.38
C LEU A 141 -9.07 1.62 -7.97
N GLU A 142 -10.30 1.69 -8.45
CA GLU A 142 -10.88 2.85 -9.08
C GLU A 142 -12.05 3.39 -8.26
N LEU A 143 -12.16 4.71 -8.20
CA LEU A 143 -13.30 5.41 -7.63
C LEU A 143 -14.07 6.10 -8.77
N VAL A 144 -15.35 5.77 -8.91
CA VAL A 144 -16.22 6.33 -9.94
C VAL A 144 -17.11 7.41 -9.33
N ALA A 145 -17.10 8.60 -9.91
CA ALA A 145 -17.87 9.73 -9.40
C ALA A 145 -18.51 10.56 -10.50
N MET A 146 -19.63 11.22 -10.17
CA MET A 146 -20.37 12.09 -11.07
C MET A 146 -20.01 13.56 -10.83
N VAL A 147 -19.88 14.31 -11.90
CA VAL A 147 -19.76 15.77 -11.85
C VAL A 147 -21.11 16.37 -11.45
N GLN A 148 -21.17 16.94 -10.24
CA GLN A 148 -22.38 17.56 -9.70
C GLN A 148 -22.56 19.00 -10.13
N SER A 149 -21.46 19.71 -10.29
CA SER A 149 -21.53 21.14 -10.66
C SER A 149 -20.26 21.60 -11.39
N VAL A 150 -20.44 22.57 -12.27
CA VAL A 150 -19.38 23.35 -12.90
C VAL A 150 -19.74 24.82 -12.63
N PRO A 151 -19.44 25.32 -11.40
CA PRO A 151 -19.95 26.61 -10.94
C PRO A 151 -19.32 27.80 -11.64
N GLU A 152 -18.12 27.64 -12.19
CA GLU A 152 -17.33 28.65 -12.84
C GLU A 152 -16.32 28.02 -13.81
N ASN A 153 -15.82 28.82 -14.74
CA ASN A 153 -14.79 28.37 -15.66
C ASN A 153 -13.54 27.92 -14.88
N GLY A 154 -13.01 26.75 -15.26
CA GLY A 154 -11.81 26.18 -14.64
C GLY A 154 -12.07 25.41 -13.35
N ARG A 155 -13.33 25.20 -12.95
CA ARG A 155 -13.67 24.45 -11.73
C ARG A 155 -14.84 23.50 -11.93
N ALA A 156 -14.72 22.28 -11.38
CA ALA A 156 -15.85 21.35 -11.23
C ALA A 156 -15.88 20.77 -9.81
N ILE A 157 -17.04 20.25 -9.42
CA ILE A 157 -17.28 19.57 -8.15
C ILE A 157 -17.84 18.20 -8.46
N VAL A 158 -17.26 17.16 -7.82
CA VAL A 158 -17.72 15.77 -7.93
C VAL A 158 -18.22 15.24 -6.60
N ASN A 159 -19.04 14.19 -6.65
CA ASN A 159 -19.77 13.62 -5.52
C ASN A 159 -18.99 12.54 -4.75
N PHE A 160 -17.69 12.69 -4.57
CA PHE A 160 -16.95 11.89 -3.60
C PHE A 160 -16.17 12.79 -2.65
N GLY A 161 -15.80 12.27 -1.50
CA GLY A 161 -15.05 13.00 -0.50
C GLY A 161 -14.21 12.10 0.40
N LYS A 162 -13.84 12.64 1.57
CA LYS A 162 -13.05 11.93 2.59
C LYS A 162 -13.73 10.65 3.10
N ARG A 163 -15.06 10.54 2.92
CA ARG A 163 -15.83 9.36 3.30
C ARG A 163 -15.71 8.22 2.29
N ASP A 164 -15.22 8.51 1.09
CA ASP A 164 -15.25 7.57 -0.03
C ASP A 164 -13.85 7.10 -0.44
N SER A 165 -12.81 7.88 -0.17
CA SER A 165 -11.43 7.58 -0.56
C SER A 165 -10.40 8.02 0.46
N ALA A 166 -9.25 7.38 0.45
CA ALA A 166 -8.04 7.87 1.11
C ALA A 166 -7.61 9.23 0.54
N PHE A 167 -6.95 10.02 1.37
CA PHE A 167 -6.47 11.37 1.01
C PHE A 167 -5.18 11.74 1.76
N ASP A 168 -4.67 10.85 2.60
CA ASP A 168 -3.52 11.08 3.47
C ASP A 168 -2.18 11.01 2.73
N ALA A 169 -2.13 10.29 1.61
CA ALA A 169 -0.94 10.10 0.79
C ALA A 169 -1.09 10.64 -0.65
N GLY A 170 -1.95 11.59 -0.83
CA GLY A 170 -2.30 12.22 -2.11
C GLY A 170 -3.79 12.14 -2.41
N LEU A 171 -4.30 13.11 -3.16
CA LEU A 171 -5.70 13.14 -3.56
C LEU A 171 -5.95 12.20 -4.74
N PRO A 172 -7.13 11.55 -4.82
CA PRO A 172 -7.51 10.79 -6.01
C PRO A 172 -7.42 11.66 -7.27
N GLN A 173 -6.80 11.14 -8.32
CA GLN A 173 -6.62 11.86 -9.58
C GLN A 173 -7.45 11.22 -10.69
N PRO A 174 -8.08 12.04 -11.58
CA PRO A 174 -8.89 11.51 -12.67
C PRO A 174 -8.03 10.79 -13.71
N ILE A 175 -8.51 9.60 -14.13
CA ILE A 175 -7.85 8.72 -15.11
C ILE A 175 -8.73 8.45 -16.33
N ALA A 176 -10.06 8.59 -16.21
CA ALA A 176 -10.97 8.42 -17.34
C ALA A 176 -12.18 9.36 -17.22
N HIS A 177 -12.79 9.67 -18.36
CA HIS A 177 -13.94 10.55 -18.48
C HIS A 177 -15.01 9.91 -19.39
N TYR A 178 -16.24 9.89 -18.92
CA TYR A 178 -17.39 9.34 -19.66
C TYR A 178 -18.54 10.36 -19.70
N ARG A 179 -19.25 10.40 -20.83
CA ARG A 179 -20.49 11.15 -21.01
C ARG A 179 -21.51 10.27 -21.70
N ALA A 180 -22.69 10.09 -21.12
CA ALA A 180 -23.76 9.25 -21.65
C ALA A 180 -23.26 7.83 -22.03
N GLY A 181 -22.45 7.21 -21.18
CA GLY A 181 -21.88 5.88 -21.37
C GLY A 181 -20.76 5.79 -22.43
N LYS A 182 -20.33 6.89 -23.01
CA LYS A 182 -19.24 6.93 -23.99
C LYS A 182 -17.98 7.54 -23.42
N VAL A 183 -16.84 6.88 -23.69
CA VAL A 183 -15.53 7.43 -23.35
C VAL A 183 -15.33 8.80 -24.01
N ARG A 184 -14.80 9.73 -23.26
CA ARG A 184 -14.33 11.04 -23.74
C ARG A 184 -12.82 11.05 -23.69
N GLU A 185 -12.21 11.61 -24.72
CA GLU A 185 -10.78 11.88 -24.70
C GLU A 185 -10.47 12.88 -23.57
N MET A 186 -9.52 12.54 -22.72
CA MET A 186 -9.05 13.40 -21.63
C MET A 186 -7.62 13.83 -21.95
N VAL A 187 -7.43 15.11 -22.18
CA VAL A 187 -6.09 15.67 -22.34
C VAL A 187 -5.32 15.50 -21.03
N ALA A 188 -4.11 14.99 -21.11
CA ALA A 188 -3.28 14.76 -19.92
C ALA A 188 -3.16 16.04 -19.09
N LYS A 189 -3.40 15.91 -17.78
CA LYS A 189 -3.38 17.01 -16.80
C LYS A 189 -4.41 18.13 -17.05
N SER A 190 -5.43 17.88 -17.89
CA SER A 190 -6.50 18.87 -18.11
C SER A 190 -7.50 18.94 -16.96
N ILE A 191 -7.52 17.90 -16.09
CA ILE A 191 -8.36 17.79 -14.91
C ILE A 191 -7.46 17.38 -13.75
N GLU A 192 -7.51 18.11 -12.64
CA GLU A 192 -6.70 17.85 -11.44
C GLU A 192 -7.59 17.96 -10.20
N THR A 193 -7.51 17.00 -9.30
CA THR A 193 -8.15 17.11 -7.97
C THR A 193 -7.28 18.01 -7.09
N THR A 194 -7.83 19.14 -6.66
CA THR A 194 -7.10 20.15 -5.87
C THR A 194 -7.54 20.23 -4.41
N GLY A 195 -8.67 19.61 -4.07
CA GLY A 195 -9.17 19.61 -2.70
C GLY A 195 -10.26 18.58 -2.48
N ILE A 196 -10.46 18.21 -1.21
CA ILE A 196 -11.44 17.23 -0.81
C ILE A 196 -12.12 17.64 0.49
N MET A 197 -13.45 17.60 0.49
CA MET A 197 -14.31 17.78 1.66
C MET A 197 -14.88 16.42 2.09
N ASP A 198 -15.87 16.40 2.97
CA ASP A 198 -16.43 15.12 3.46
C ASP A 198 -17.07 14.29 2.35
N GLN A 199 -17.83 14.92 1.44
CA GLN A 199 -18.62 14.28 0.39
C GLN A 199 -18.43 14.93 -0.99
N HIS A 200 -17.47 15.84 -1.14
CA HIS A 200 -17.21 16.53 -2.39
C HIS A 200 -15.70 16.65 -2.61
N ALA A 201 -15.28 16.52 -3.87
CA ALA A 201 -13.94 16.88 -4.29
C ALA A 201 -14.00 18.04 -5.30
N MET A 202 -13.01 18.91 -5.22
CA MET A 202 -12.84 20.05 -6.08
C MET A 202 -11.83 19.73 -7.16
N LEU A 203 -12.23 19.96 -8.40
CA LEU A 203 -11.41 19.79 -9.58
C LEU A 203 -11.04 21.14 -10.17
N LYS A 204 -9.77 21.27 -10.55
CA LYS A 204 -9.29 22.33 -11.42
C LYS A 204 -9.32 21.81 -12.85
N LEU A 205 -9.88 22.65 -13.75
CA LEU A 205 -10.00 22.33 -15.17
C LEU A 205 -9.14 23.31 -15.97
N THR A 206 -8.46 22.81 -17.00
CA THR A 206 -7.83 23.69 -18.00
C THR A 206 -8.81 24.02 -19.14
N PRO A 207 -8.51 24.99 -20.00
CA PRO A 207 -9.39 25.33 -21.14
C PRO A 207 -9.65 24.17 -22.11
N GLU A 208 -8.76 23.18 -22.16
CA GLU A 208 -8.88 22.00 -23.01
C GLU A 208 -9.85 20.95 -22.45
N SER A 209 -10.28 21.12 -21.20
CA SER A 209 -11.21 20.19 -20.54
C SER A 209 -12.65 20.43 -21.02
N ASP A 210 -13.33 19.33 -21.43
CA ASP A 210 -14.76 19.34 -21.83
C ASP A 210 -15.67 18.76 -20.73
N VAL A 211 -15.36 18.98 -19.46
CA VAL A 211 -16.16 18.47 -18.33
C VAL A 211 -17.48 19.22 -18.21
N LYS A 212 -18.60 18.47 -18.05
CA LYS A 212 -19.96 18.98 -17.87
C LYS A 212 -20.66 18.32 -16.69
N VAL A 213 -21.67 18.97 -16.17
CA VAL A 213 -22.55 18.39 -15.16
C VAL A 213 -23.18 17.11 -15.69
N GLY A 214 -23.17 16.06 -14.87
CA GLY A 214 -23.66 14.72 -15.22
C GLY A 214 -22.64 13.81 -15.88
N ASP A 215 -21.44 14.30 -16.20
CA ASP A 215 -20.34 13.44 -16.62
C ASP A 215 -19.89 12.53 -15.49
N ILE A 216 -19.38 11.36 -15.86
CA ILE A 216 -18.75 10.42 -14.95
C ILE A 216 -17.23 10.51 -15.12
N LEU A 217 -16.54 10.69 -14.03
CA LEU A 217 -15.08 10.63 -13.96
C LEU A 217 -14.66 9.43 -13.13
N VAL A 218 -13.64 8.75 -13.60
CA VAL A 218 -12.97 7.66 -12.87
C VAL A 218 -11.67 8.19 -12.30
N PHE A 219 -11.41 7.85 -11.05
CA PHE A 219 -10.24 8.32 -10.31
C PHE A 219 -9.39 7.14 -9.85
N SER A 220 -8.10 7.26 -10.00
CA SER A 220 -7.14 6.42 -9.30
C SER A 220 -6.98 6.91 -7.86
N THR A 221 -6.73 6.00 -6.94
CA THR A 221 -6.50 6.32 -5.54
C THR A 221 -5.01 6.25 -5.20
N SER A 222 -4.61 6.97 -4.15
CA SER A 222 -3.34 6.77 -3.47
C SER A 222 -3.61 6.16 -2.10
N HIS A 223 -2.78 5.23 -1.61
CA HIS A 223 -2.92 4.55 -0.33
C HIS A 223 -4.25 3.77 -0.18
N PRO A 224 -4.44 2.66 -0.89
CA PRO A 224 -5.71 1.93 -0.95
C PRO A 224 -6.22 1.44 0.41
N CYS A 225 -5.35 1.22 1.40
CA CYS A 225 -5.70 0.73 2.74
C CYS A 225 -6.82 1.53 3.42
N LEU A 226 -6.78 2.87 3.31
CA LEU A 226 -7.79 3.77 3.88
C LEU A 226 -8.99 4.01 2.94
N THR A 227 -9.06 3.33 1.80
CA THR A 227 -10.22 3.35 0.91
C THR A 227 -11.11 2.14 1.17
N PHE A 228 -10.51 0.96 1.34
CA PHE A 228 -11.25 -0.27 1.60
C PHE A 228 -12.16 -0.20 2.83
N ASP A 229 -11.70 0.42 3.93
CA ASP A 229 -12.45 0.53 5.18
C ASP A 229 -13.67 1.46 5.12
N LYS A 230 -13.83 2.21 4.03
CA LYS A 230 -14.94 3.15 3.82
C LYS A 230 -16.14 2.52 3.13
N TRP A 231 -15.95 1.35 2.52
CA TRP A 231 -16.96 0.70 1.71
C TRP A 231 -17.34 -0.66 2.28
N LYS A 232 -18.65 -0.93 2.39
CA LYS A 232 -19.17 -2.25 2.81
C LYS A 232 -19.04 -3.29 1.70
N ALA A 233 -18.98 -2.85 0.46
CA ALA A 233 -18.82 -3.70 -0.70
C ALA A 233 -18.05 -2.96 -1.81
N LEU A 234 -17.30 -3.71 -2.58
CA LEU A 234 -16.58 -3.28 -3.77
C LEU A 234 -17.11 -4.09 -4.96
N LEU A 235 -17.05 -3.50 -6.14
CA LEU A 235 -17.44 -4.17 -7.37
C LEU A 235 -16.18 -4.64 -8.11
N LEU A 236 -16.10 -5.95 -8.37
CA LEU A 236 -15.15 -6.48 -9.34
C LEU A 236 -15.71 -6.26 -10.72
N ILE A 237 -14.95 -5.59 -11.58
CA ILE A 237 -15.36 -5.22 -12.94
C ILE A 237 -14.38 -5.75 -13.98
N ASP A 238 -14.83 -5.89 -15.21
CA ASP A 238 -13.97 -6.09 -16.38
C ASP A 238 -13.53 -4.76 -17.01
N ASP A 239 -12.70 -4.83 -18.05
CA ASP A 239 -12.19 -3.65 -18.77
C ASP A 239 -13.30 -2.85 -19.48
N SER A 240 -14.50 -3.40 -19.59
CA SER A 240 -15.68 -2.74 -20.14
C SER A 240 -16.62 -2.18 -19.07
N TYR A 241 -16.21 -2.20 -17.81
CA TYR A 241 -16.98 -1.82 -16.63
C TYR A 241 -18.26 -2.64 -16.39
N ASN A 242 -18.30 -3.89 -16.90
CA ASN A 242 -19.34 -4.81 -16.48
C ASN A 242 -19.01 -5.37 -15.11
N VAL A 243 -20.00 -5.36 -14.21
CA VAL A 243 -19.86 -5.94 -12.87
C VAL A 243 -19.83 -7.45 -12.98
N LEU A 244 -18.74 -8.06 -12.55
CA LEU A 244 -18.56 -9.52 -12.51
C LEU A 244 -18.97 -10.08 -11.15
N GLU A 245 -18.62 -9.38 -10.06
CA GLU A 245 -18.88 -9.83 -8.69
C GLU A 245 -18.98 -8.64 -7.73
N THR A 246 -19.68 -8.85 -6.63
CA THR A 246 -19.69 -7.93 -5.48
C THR A 246 -18.91 -8.56 -4.34
N LEU A 247 -17.86 -7.88 -3.90
CA LEU A 247 -16.96 -8.30 -2.83
C LEU A 247 -17.33 -7.55 -1.54
N GLU A 248 -17.78 -8.26 -0.52
CA GLU A 248 -18.07 -7.66 0.78
C GLU A 248 -16.75 -7.44 1.56
N THR A 249 -16.64 -6.30 2.23
CA THR A 249 -15.54 -6.01 3.14
C THR A 249 -15.90 -6.48 4.56
N ALA A 250 -14.89 -6.85 5.34
CA ALA A 250 -15.07 -7.36 6.71
C ALA A 250 -14.51 -6.38 7.77
N PHE A 251 -14.75 -5.08 7.56
CA PHE A 251 -14.32 -4.02 8.49
C PHE A 251 -15.44 -3.61 9.44
#